data_129587d6d0f4045f5ef2b3edcb574002
#
_entry.id   129587d6d0f4045f5ef2b3edcb574002
#
_cell.length_a   1.000
_cell.length_b   1.000
_cell.length_c   1.000
_cell.angle_alpha   90.00
_cell.angle_beta   90.00
_cell.angle_gamma   90.00
#
_symmetry.space_group_name_H-M   'P 1'
#
loop_
_entity.id
_entity.type
_entity.pdbx_description
1 polymer ?
#
loop_
_entity_poly.entity_id
_entity_poly.type
_entity_poly.pdbx_seq_one_letter_code
_entity_poly.pdbx_strand_id
1 'polypeptide(L)'
;ASFEKEQAEQRIQKQQKQEEQIALLFENGFVTPTSTKLSTNADIASWINYEAVYGKMSSFYYLLGSINSNNGINNSNNSIKGMNVDFYFENNKARMEQKVEYSESLANVMQKVVARKPNKNIYNYFPKQEPLAYFSYHSSTEELLKNYPEIMEQLLSNMPIDKQDTEILTDLISTIVDEEATATLFDGDISMFLHAMESYESTFMSRTYDENYEEVEEEKTITKTRPIFTMIMTSTHPKMGDKLLNLGVRKNMLQKGD
;
A
#
# COMPACT_ATOMS: atom_id res chain seq x y z
N ALA A 1 11.70 -22.80 34.47
CA ALA A 1 10.98 -24.12 34.52
C ALA A 1 9.46 -23.97 34.78
N SER A 2 9.02 -23.20 35.79
CA SER A 2 7.57 -23.03 36.10
C SER A 2 6.87 -22.19 35.04
N PHE A 3 7.44 -21.07 34.65
CA PHE A 3 6.89 -20.13 33.67
C PHE A 3 6.82 -20.71 32.23
N GLU A 4 7.79 -21.48 31.83
CA GLU A 4 7.79 -22.16 30.53
C GLU A 4 6.72 -23.24 30.43
N LYS A 5 6.48 -23.96 31.55
CA LYS A 5 5.43 -24.96 31.64
C LYS A 5 4.05 -24.32 31.55
N GLU A 6 3.85 -23.20 32.22
CA GLU A 6 2.59 -22.46 32.20
C GLU A 6 2.32 -21.87 30.79
N GLN A 7 3.33 -21.33 30.11
CA GLN A 7 3.20 -20.89 28.73
C GLN A 7 2.87 -22.03 27.76
N ALA A 8 3.47 -23.20 27.96
CA ALA A 8 3.18 -24.37 27.15
C ALA A 8 1.74 -24.85 27.34
N GLU A 9 1.25 -24.88 28.57
CA GLU A 9 -0.12 -25.23 28.89
C GLU A 9 -1.13 -24.23 28.29
N GLN A 10 -0.85 -22.94 28.35
CA GLN A 10 -1.69 -21.89 27.71
C GLN A 10 -1.74 -22.03 26.19
N ARG A 11 -0.62 -22.37 25.55
CA ARG A 11 -0.58 -22.61 24.08
C ARG A 11 -1.44 -23.82 23.72
N ILE A 12 -1.34 -24.92 24.47
CA ILE A 12 -2.12 -26.13 24.22
C ILE A 12 -3.61 -25.84 24.40
N GLN A 13 -4.01 -25.14 25.46
CA GLN A 13 -5.41 -24.77 25.69
C GLN A 13 -5.94 -23.86 24.56
N LYS A 14 -5.14 -22.91 24.09
CA LYS A 14 -5.51 -22.04 22.98
C LYS A 14 -5.69 -22.82 21.68
N GLN A 15 -4.80 -23.75 21.41
CA GLN A 15 -4.87 -24.61 20.24
C GLN A 15 -6.13 -25.51 20.28
N GLN A 16 -6.39 -26.18 21.40
CA GLN A 16 -7.59 -26.99 21.59
C GLN A 16 -8.87 -26.16 21.35
N LYS A 17 -8.93 -24.96 21.92
CA LYS A 17 -10.08 -24.07 21.72
C LYS A 17 -10.26 -23.65 20.27
N GLN A 18 -9.16 -23.45 19.52
CA GLN A 18 -9.22 -23.16 18.08
C GLN A 18 -9.70 -24.37 17.28
N GLU A 19 -9.21 -25.57 17.60
CA GLU A 19 -9.62 -26.82 16.96
C GLU A 19 -11.12 -27.10 17.20
N GLU A 20 -11.62 -26.89 18.42
CA GLU A 20 -13.05 -26.98 18.72
C GLU A 20 -13.89 -25.97 17.92
N GLN A 21 -13.44 -24.74 17.82
CA GLN A 21 -14.13 -23.71 17.02
C GLN A 21 -14.17 -24.06 15.54
N ILE A 22 -13.07 -24.59 15.01
CA ILE A 22 -12.98 -25.04 13.61
C ILE A 22 -13.90 -26.24 13.41
N ALA A 23 -13.90 -27.24 14.32
CA ALA A 23 -14.78 -28.40 14.24
C ALA A 23 -16.26 -27.98 14.23
N LEU A 24 -16.65 -27.04 15.09
CA LEU A 24 -18.02 -26.49 15.13
C LEU A 24 -18.41 -25.80 13.81
N LEU A 25 -17.47 -25.12 13.16
CA LEU A 25 -17.72 -24.51 11.84
C LEU A 25 -17.98 -25.57 10.77
N PHE A 26 -17.27 -26.70 10.81
CA PHE A 26 -17.47 -27.80 9.88
C PHE A 26 -18.77 -28.58 10.19
N GLU A 27 -19.13 -28.77 11.44
CA GLU A 27 -20.37 -29.45 11.83
C GLU A 27 -21.62 -28.64 11.51
N ASN A 28 -21.59 -27.33 11.74
CA ASN A 28 -22.74 -26.45 11.52
C ASN A 28 -22.84 -25.95 10.06
N GLY A 29 -21.87 -26.26 9.23
CA GLY A 29 -21.75 -25.74 7.87
C GLY A 29 -21.31 -24.27 7.85
N PHE A 30 -20.71 -23.86 6.75
CA PHE A 30 -20.42 -22.45 6.52
C PHE A 30 -21.73 -21.73 6.18
N VAL A 31 -22.13 -20.78 7.00
CA VAL A 31 -23.18 -19.83 6.60
C VAL A 31 -22.63 -19.07 5.40
N THR A 32 -23.10 -19.44 4.24
CA THR A 32 -22.78 -18.68 3.01
C THR A 32 -23.19 -17.25 3.28
N PRO A 33 -22.32 -16.26 3.14
CA PRO A 33 -22.72 -14.89 3.28
C PRO A 33 -23.87 -14.66 2.30
N THR A 34 -25.06 -14.40 2.80
CA THR A 34 -26.26 -14.07 1.99
C THR A 34 -26.08 -12.72 1.29
N SER A 35 -24.85 -12.24 1.20
CA SER A 35 -24.58 -10.92 0.71
C SER A 35 -24.62 -10.92 -0.81
N THR A 36 -25.47 -10.08 -1.34
CA THR A 36 -25.45 -9.55 -2.70
C THR A 36 -24.09 -8.92 -3.09
N LYS A 37 -23.09 -9.00 -2.21
CA LYS A 37 -21.76 -8.41 -2.36
C LYS A 37 -20.75 -9.35 -3.04
N LEU A 38 -21.03 -10.66 -3.11
CA LEU A 38 -20.16 -11.59 -3.82
C LEU A 38 -20.55 -11.64 -5.32
N SER A 39 -19.55 -11.54 -6.17
CA SER A 39 -19.75 -11.72 -7.61
C SER A 39 -20.07 -13.19 -7.92
N THR A 40 -21.19 -13.44 -8.58
CA THR A 40 -21.60 -14.79 -8.98
C THR A 40 -20.86 -15.30 -10.21
N ASN A 41 -20.17 -14.41 -10.93
CA ASN A 41 -19.49 -14.71 -12.19
C ASN A 41 -17.97 -14.88 -12.04
N ALA A 42 -17.44 -14.65 -10.84
CA ALA A 42 -16.02 -14.83 -10.58
C ALA A 42 -15.71 -16.30 -10.24
N ASP A 43 -14.55 -16.79 -10.66
CA ASP A 43 -14.08 -18.11 -10.28
C ASP A 43 -13.73 -18.19 -8.79
N ILE A 44 -13.17 -17.09 -8.26
CA ILE A 44 -12.99 -16.88 -6.82
C ILE A 44 -13.52 -15.51 -6.49
N ALA A 45 -14.49 -15.42 -5.61
CA ALA A 45 -15.04 -14.17 -5.09
C ALA A 45 -14.81 -14.08 -3.59
N SER A 46 -14.27 -12.97 -3.14
CA SER A 46 -14.09 -12.69 -1.71
C SER A 46 -14.62 -11.31 -1.36
N TRP A 47 -15.19 -11.19 -0.18
CA TRP A 47 -15.57 -9.91 0.38
C TRP A 47 -15.04 -9.80 1.81
N ILE A 48 -14.39 -8.69 2.09
CA ILE A 48 -13.83 -8.39 3.40
C ILE A 48 -14.61 -7.24 4.00
N ASN A 49 -15.23 -7.48 5.16
CA ASN A 49 -15.85 -6.44 5.95
C ASN A 49 -14.76 -5.74 6.78
N TYR A 50 -14.29 -4.60 6.28
CA TYR A 50 -13.25 -3.84 6.97
C TYR A 50 -13.72 -3.30 8.32
N GLU A 51 -14.96 -2.86 8.42
CA GLU A 51 -15.54 -2.36 9.66
C GLU A 51 -15.49 -3.43 10.77
N ALA A 52 -15.88 -4.66 10.45
CA ALA A 52 -15.82 -5.77 11.39
C ALA A 52 -14.38 -6.20 11.75
N VAL A 53 -13.46 -6.16 10.79
CA VAL A 53 -12.05 -6.53 10.99
C VAL A 53 -11.34 -5.48 11.84
N TYR A 54 -11.45 -4.21 11.50
CA TYR A 54 -10.82 -3.12 12.26
C TYR A 54 -11.37 -3.00 13.66
N GLY A 55 -12.68 -3.17 13.87
CA GLY A 55 -13.27 -3.19 15.20
C GLY A 55 -12.68 -4.28 16.11
N LYS A 56 -12.25 -5.40 15.53
CA LYS A 56 -11.56 -6.48 16.29
C LYS A 56 -10.06 -6.25 16.41
N MET A 57 -9.43 -5.61 15.42
CA MET A 57 -8.01 -5.29 15.48
C MET A 57 -7.70 -4.18 16.50
N SER A 58 -8.63 -3.27 16.75
CA SER A 58 -8.47 -2.28 17.82
C SER A 58 -8.26 -2.93 19.17
N SER A 59 -8.94 -4.05 19.42
CA SER A 59 -8.75 -4.87 20.64
C SER A 59 -7.36 -5.50 20.71
N PHE A 60 -6.75 -5.79 19.57
CA PHE A 60 -5.40 -6.34 19.51
C PHE A 60 -4.33 -5.28 19.83
N TYR A 61 -4.51 -4.04 19.40
CA TYR A 61 -3.63 -2.93 19.77
C TYR A 61 -3.72 -2.59 21.27
N TYR A 62 -4.90 -2.73 21.87
CA TYR A 62 -5.07 -2.64 23.32
C TYR A 62 -4.25 -3.70 24.07
N LEU A 63 -4.19 -4.91 23.54
CA LEU A 63 -3.44 -6.03 24.14
C LEU A 63 -1.92 -5.79 24.10
N LEU A 64 -1.41 -5.05 23.11
CA LEU A 64 0.00 -4.73 22.99
C LEU A 64 0.48 -3.61 23.95
N GLY A 65 -0.42 -3.09 24.80
CA GLY A 65 -0.06 -2.22 25.95
C GLY A 65 0.59 -0.88 25.60
N SER A 66 0.57 -0.51 24.31
CA SER A 66 1.41 0.59 23.83
C SER A 66 0.70 1.92 23.76
N ILE A 67 -0.60 2.01 24.05
CA ILE A 67 -1.33 3.25 23.79
C ILE A 67 -2.27 3.56 24.94
N ASN A 68 -1.89 4.62 25.63
CA ASN A 68 -2.67 5.27 26.67
C ASN A 68 -3.80 6.09 26.00
N SER A 69 -4.72 5.42 25.32
CA SER A 69 -5.85 6.12 24.69
C SER A 69 -7.04 6.15 25.65
N ASN A 70 -7.13 7.23 26.43
CA ASN A 70 -8.35 7.59 27.17
C ASN A 70 -9.52 7.98 26.25
N ASN A 71 -9.32 7.96 24.95
CA ASN A 71 -10.35 8.25 23.96
C ASN A 71 -10.88 6.95 23.41
N GLY A 72 -12.08 6.57 23.84
CA GLY A 72 -12.83 5.47 23.26
C GLY A 72 -12.87 5.67 21.74
N ILE A 73 -12.35 4.69 21.00
CA ILE A 73 -12.43 4.67 19.53
C ILE A 73 -13.93 4.61 19.20
N ASN A 74 -14.49 5.75 18.86
CA ASN A 74 -15.84 5.82 18.31
C ASN A 74 -15.79 5.22 16.91
N ASN A 75 -16.19 3.96 16.79
CA ASN A 75 -16.23 3.15 15.58
C ASN A 75 -17.17 3.69 14.47
N SER A 76 -17.63 4.92 14.55
CA SER A 76 -18.67 5.43 13.65
C SER A 76 -18.18 5.98 12.31
N ASN A 77 -16.87 6.10 12.10
CA ASN A 77 -16.31 6.74 10.89
C ASN A 77 -15.32 5.85 10.13
N ASN A 78 -15.62 4.57 9.93
CA ASN A 78 -14.80 3.74 9.07
C ASN A 78 -14.88 4.24 7.62
N SER A 79 -13.80 4.84 7.15
CA SER A 79 -13.65 5.39 5.81
C SER A 79 -13.75 4.33 4.71
N ILE A 80 -13.33 3.11 5.02
CA ILE A 80 -13.46 1.94 4.16
C ILE A 80 -14.43 0.96 4.85
N LYS A 81 -15.56 0.71 4.21
CA LYS A 81 -16.59 -0.20 4.72
C LYS A 81 -16.29 -1.65 4.37
N GLY A 82 -15.85 -1.88 3.15
CA GLY A 82 -15.55 -3.22 2.69
C GLY A 82 -14.75 -3.24 1.39
N MET A 83 -14.29 -4.41 1.04
CA MET A 83 -13.55 -4.66 -0.20
C MET A 83 -13.96 -5.99 -0.81
N ASN A 84 -14.27 -5.99 -2.10
CA ASN A 84 -14.37 -7.20 -2.90
C ASN A 84 -13.05 -7.43 -3.63
N VAL A 85 -12.65 -8.69 -3.70
CA VAL A 85 -11.56 -9.15 -4.57
C VAL A 85 -12.07 -10.36 -5.33
N ASP A 86 -12.21 -10.19 -6.62
CA ASP A 86 -12.76 -11.19 -7.54
C ASP A 86 -11.67 -11.62 -8.51
N PHE A 87 -11.47 -12.94 -8.67
CA PHE A 87 -10.53 -13.51 -9.63
C PHE A 87 -11.30 -14.22 -10.75
N TYR A 88 -10.82 -14.06 -11.97
CA TYR A 88 -11.35 -14.66 -13.18
C TYR A 88 -10.21 -15.35 -13.92
N PHE A 89 -10.35 -16.65 -14.16
CA PHE A 89 -9.38 -17.43 -14.92
C PHE A 89 -9.90 -17.64 -16.36
N GLU A 90 -9.37 -16.85 -17.27
CA GLU A 90 -9.71 -16.92 -18.69
C GLU A 90 -8.67 -17.75 -19.45
N ASN A 91 -8.98 -18.18 -20.70
CA ASN A 91 -8.13 -19.13 -21.43
C ASN A 91 -6.64 -18.80 -21.50
N ASN A 92 -6.27 -17.51 -21.58
CA ASN A 92 -4.87 -17.06 -21.72
C ASN A 92 -4.45 -16.02 -20.69
N LYS A 93 -5.31 -15.68 -19.73
CA LYS A 93 -5.02 -14.65 -18.72
C LYS A 93 -5.79 -14.91 -17.44
N ALA A 94 -5.23 -14.41 -16.35
CA ALA A 94 -5.94 -14.23 -15.10
C ALA A 94 -6.25 -12.74 -14.92
N ARG A 95 -7.45 -12.42 -14.45
CA ARG A 95 -7.89 -11.06 -14.15
C ARG A 95 -8.34 -10.99 -12.70
N MET A 96 -7.88 -9.97 -12.00
CA MET A 96 -8.32 -9.64 -10.66
C MET A 96 -9.06 -8.30 -10.71
N GLU A 97 -10.25 -8.28 -10.11
CA GLU A 97 -11.00 -7.04 -9.88
C GLU A 97 -11.05 -6.77 -8.39
N GLN A 98 -10.74 -5.55 -8.02
CA GLN A 98 -10.84 -5.06 -6.65
C GLN A 98 -11.82 -3.90 -6.61
N LYS A 99 -12.84 -4.02 -5.76
CA LYS A 99 -13.84 -2.96 -5.52
C LYS A 99 -13.80 -2.58 -4.06
N VAL A 100 -13.55 -1.31 -3.78
CA VAL A 100 -13.51 -0.78 -2.42
C VAL A 100 -14.77 0.03 -2.16
N GLU A 101 -15.45 -0.29 -1.07
CA GLU A 101 -16.64 0.44 -0.61
C GLU A 101 -16.19 1.46 0.43
N TYR A 102 -16.28 2.72 0.08
CA TYR A 102 -15.93 3.85 0.94
C TYR A 102 -17.12 4.37 1.74
N SER A 103 -16.86 5.15 2.79
CA SER A 103 -17.85 6.04 3.39
C SER A 103 -18.35 7.05 2.34
N GLU A 104 -19.54 7.63 2.53
CA GLU A 104 -20.13 8.55 1.56
C GLU A 104 -19.22 9.78 1.32
N SER A 105 -18.64 10.35 2.38
CA SER A 105 -17.72 11.48 2.28
C SER A 105 -16.48 11.14 1.46
N LEU A 106 -15.81 10.04 1.79
CA LEU A 106 -14.60 9.62 1.06
C LEU A 106 -14.93 9.19 -0.38
N ALA A 107 -16.08 8.57 -0.63
CA ALA A 107 -16.53 8.22 -1.97
C ALA A 107 -16.69 9.45 -2.86
N ASN A 108 -17.27 10.53 -2.33
CA ASN A 108 -17.43 11.79 -3.05
C ASN A 108 -16.09 12.42 -3.44
N VAL A 109 -15.11 12.37 -2.54
CA VAL A 109 -13.74 12.83 -2.83
C VAL A 109 -13.08 11.93 -3.88
N MET A 110 -13.11 10.62 -3.67
CA MET A 110 -12.47 9.67 -4.58
C MET A 110 -13.08 9.69 -5.98
N GLN A 111 -14.38 9.95 -6.13
CA GLN A 111 -14.99 10.16 -7.44
C GLN A 111 -14.36 11.32 -8.21
N LYS A 112 -14.08 12.44 -7.55
CA LYS A 112 -13.39 13.59 -8.18
C LYS A 112 -11.96 13.23 -8.59
N VAL A 113 -11.25 12.54 -7.71
CA VAL A 113 -9.87 12.10 -7.94
C VAL A 113 -9.77 11.18 -9.15
N VAL A 114 -10.68 10.21 -9.29
CA VAL A 114 -10.64 9.22 -10.39
C VAL A 114 -11.41 9.67 -11.65
N ALA A 115 -12.12 10.78 -11.62
CA ALA A 115 -12.89 11.28 -12.77
C ALA A 115 -12.01 11.80 -13.91
N ARG A 116 -10.71 12.03 -13.65
CA ARG A 116 -9.78 12.50 -14.66
C ARG A 116 -9.61 11.47 -15.77
N LYS A 117 -9.66 11.93 -17.01
CA LYS A 117 -9.39 11.09 -18.17
C LYS A 117 -7.86 10.96 -18.39
N PRO A 118 -7.37 9.76 -18.71
CA PRO A 118 -5.96 9.56 -19.01
C PRO A 118 -5.49 10.48 -20.15
N ASN A 119 -4.26 10.99 -20.02
CA ASN A 119 -3.61 11.70 -21.11
C ASN A 119 -3.19 10.69 -22.18
N LYS A 120 -3.93 10.65 -23.29
CA LYS A 120 -3.69 9.67 -24.37
C LYS A 120 -2.29 9.76 -24.96
N ASN A 121 -1.60 10.89 -24.83
CA ASN A 121 -0.25 11.04 -25.34
C ASN A 121 0.78 10.19 -24.58
N ILE A 122 0.49 9.78 -23.35
CA ILE A 122 1.38 8.91 -22.59
C ILE A 122 1.65 7.58 -23.31
N TYR A 123 0.67 7.07 -24.06
CA TYR A 123 0.81 5.83 -24.82
C TYR A 123 1.86 5.90 -25.94
N ASN A 124 2.21 7.09 -26.42
CA ASN A 124 3.25 7.27 -27.42
C ASN A 124 4.65 6.97 -26.88
N TYR A 125 4.81 6.98 -25.58
CA TYR A 125 6.08 6.75 -24.87
C TYR A 125 6.18 5.33 -24.31
N PHE A 126 5.16 4.50 -24.52
CA PHE A 126 5.20 3.12 -24.08
C PHE A 126 6.30 2.35 -24.80
N PRO A 127 7.00 1.44 -24.09
CA PRO A 127 8.05 0.64 -24.70
C PRO A 127 7.50 -0.19 -25.85
N LYS A 128 8.28 -0.32 -26.93
CA LYS A 128 7.92 -1.15 -28.09
C LYS A 128 8.10 -2.64 -27.82
N GLN A 129 8.97 -2.98 -26.87
CA GLN A 129 9.19 -4.35 -26.44
C GLN A 129 8.22 -4.67 -25.31
N GLU A 130 7.72 -5.89 -25.28
CA GLU A 130 6.84 -6.37 -24.21
C GLU A 130 7.57 -6.37 -22.88
N PRO A 131 7.09 -5.62 -21.85
CA PRO A 131 7.70 -5.62 -20.54
C PRO A 131 7.31 -6.89 -19.75
N LEU A 132 8.12 -7.27 -18.76
CA LEU A 132 7.77 -8.35 -17.83
C LEU A 132 6.52 -8.03 -17.01
N ALA A 133 6.35 -6.76 -16.65
CA ALA A 133 5.16 -6.24 -15.97
C ALA A 133 5.01 -4.75 -16.26
N TYR A 134 3.78 -4.26 -16.16
CA TYR A 134 3.52 -2.83 -16.18
C TYR A 134 2.44 -2.44 -15.18
N PHE A 135 2.52 -1.19 -14.76
CA PHE A 135 1.54 -0.54 -13.91
C PHE A 135 1.20 0.82 -14.51
N SER A 136 -0.08 1.13 -14.59
CA SER A 136 -0.55 2.45 -15.00
C SER A 136 -1.55 2.97 -13.98
N TYR A 137 -1.37 4.23 -13.57
CA TYR A 137 -2.23 4.92 -12.64
C TYR A 137 -2.68 6.25 -13.22
N HIS A 138 -3.97 6.54 -13.09
CA HIS A 138 -4.60 7.76 -13.60
C HIS A 138 -5.46 8.35 -12.50
N SER A 139 -5.13 9.55 -12.08
CA SER A 139 -5.91 10.29 -11.08
C SER A 139 -5.74 11.80 -11.26
N SER A 140 -6.57 12.58 -10.63
CA SER A 140 -6.36 14.02 -10.55
C SER A 140 -5.49 14.33 -9.35
N THR A 141 -4.23 14.74 -9.59
CA THR A 141 -3.33 15.20 -8.52
C THR A 141 -3.89 16.44 -7.84
N GLU A 142 -4.49 17.35 -8.62
CA GLU A 142 -5.13 18.57 -8.10
C GLU A 142 -6.26 18.22 -7.12
N GLU A 143 -7.18 17.35 -7.51
CA GLU A 143 -8.29 16.94 -6.64
C GLU A 143 -7.80 16.13 -5.44
N LEU A 144 -6.77 15.30 -5.62
CA LEU A 144 -6.15 14.57 -4.52
C LEU A 144 -5.57 15.52 -3.47
N LEU A 145 -4.81 16.52 -3.91
CA LEU A 145 -4.16 17.49 -3.01
C LEU A 145 -5.16 18.46 -2.39
N LYS A 146 -6.12 18.98 -3.15
CA LYS A 146 -7.19 19.82 -2.61
C LYS A 146 -8.03 19.16 -1.52
N ASN A 147 -8.24 17.84 -1.64
CA ASN A 147 -9.01 17.07 -0.66
C ASN A 147 -8.12 16.25 0.28
N TYR A 148 -6.79 16.48 0.24
CA TYR A 148 -5.83 15.76 1.07
C TYR A 148 -6.17 15.80 2.58
N PRO A 149 -6.55 16.94 3.19
CA PRO A 149 -6.90 16.98 4.60
C PRO A 149 -8.03 16.02 4.94
N GLU A 150 -9.10 16.03 4.16
CA GLU A 150 -10.25 15.14 4.35
C GLU A 150 -9.88 13.67 4.16
N ILE A 151 -9.06 13.36 3.14
CA ILE A 151 -8.57 12.00 2.90
C ILE A 151 -7.73 11.52 4.08
N MET A 152 -6.81 12.35 4.57
CA MET A 152 -5.94 12.00 5.70
C MET A 152 -6.72 11.85 7.00
N GLU A 153 -7.65 12.77 7.31
CA GLU A 153 -8.52 12.64 8.46
C GLU A 153 -9.27 11.31 8.43
N GLN A 154 -9.79 10.94 7.29
CA GLN A 154 -10.55 9.71 7.13
C GLN A 154 -9.69 8.44 7.17
N LEU A 155 -8.50 8.45 6.58
CA LEU A 155 -7.58 7.31 6.62
C LEU A 155 -6.96 7.12 7.99
N LEU A 156 -6.59 8.22 8.66
CA LEU A 156 -5.95 8.18 9.97
C LEU A 156 -6.96 8.04 11.13
N SER A 157 -8.24 8.30 10.90
CA SER A 157 -9.30 8.15 11.92
C SER A 157 -9.36 6.75 12.55
N ASN A 158 -8.89 5.74 11.83
CA ASN A 158 -8.81 4.36 12.30
C ASN A 158 -7.46 3.99 12.92
N MET A 159 -6.50 4.91 12.91
CA MET A 159 -5.20 4.71 13.56
C MET A 159 -5.25 5.24 14.98
N PRO A 160 -4.45 4.68 15.89
CA PRO A 160 -4.35 5.18 17.27
C PRO A 160 -3.51 6.46 17.33
N ILE A 161 -3.85 7.45 16.51
CA ILE A 161 -3.22 8.74 16.43
C ILE A 161 -4.22 9.76 17.03
N ASP A 162 -3.74 10.65 17.88
CA ASP A 162 -4.58 11.71 18.42
C ASP A 162 -5.09 12.61 17.28
N LYS A 163 -6.34 13.04 17.39
CA LYS A 163 -6.95 13.91 16.37
C LYS A 163 -6.14 15.20 16.20
N GLN A 164 -5.64 15.77 17.29
CA GLN A 164 -4.83 16.98 17.27
C GLN A 164 -3.50 16.75 16.55
N ASP A 165 -2.86 15.58 16.73
CA ASP A 165 -1.63 15.23 16.01
C ASP A 165 -1.89 15.06 14.51
N THR A 166 -3.04 14.51 14.15
CA THR A 166 -3.48 14.38 12.76
C THR A 166 -3.70 15.75 12.10
N GLU A 167 -4.36 16.67 12.80
CA GLU A 167 -4.57 18.05 12.34
C GLU A 167 -3.23 18.78 12.15
N ILE A 168 -2.33 18.70 13.12
CA ILE A 168 -0.99 19.30 13.05
C ILE A 168 -0.20 18.74 11.86
N LEU A 169 -0.22 17.42 11.66
CA LEU A 169 0.48 16.79 10.56
C LEU A 169 -0.10 17.23 9.20
N THR A 170 -1.42 17.30 9.09
CA THR A 170 -2.11 17.75 7.89
C THR A 170 -1.78 19.22 7.57
N ASP A 171 -1.81 20.11 8.57
CA ASP A 171 -1.45 21.52 8.42
C ASP A 171 0.01 21.69 8.03
N LEU A 172 0.91 20.89 8.60
CA LEU A 172 2.33 20.91 8.25
C LEU A 172 2.56 20.54 6.80
N ILE A 173 1.91 19.48 6.33
CA ILE A 173 2.04 19.04 4.93
C ILE A 173 1.44 20.09 3.99
N SER A 174 0.27 20.62 4.27
CA SER A 174 -0.36 21.65 3.44
C SER A 174 0.46 22.96 3.39
N THR A 175 1.24 23.24 4.43
CA THR A 175 2.15 24.38 4.46
C THR A 175 3.39 24.19 3.59
N ILE A 176 3.86 22.95 3.46
CA ILE A 176 5.06 22.60 2.68
C ILE A 176 4.74 22.34 1.21
N VAL A 177 3.57 21.77 0.94
CA VAL A 177 3.15 21.36 -0.41
C VAL A 177 2.30 22.46 -1.04
N ASP A 178 2.83 23.12 -2.05
CA ASP A 178 2.04 23.95 -2.95
C ASP A 178 1.23 23.03 -3.87
N GLU A 179 -0.05 22.90 -3.61
CA GLU A 179 -0.96 21.97 -4.27
C GLU A 179 -1.07 22.27 -5.77
N GLU A 180 -1.18 23.54 -6.15
CA GLU A 180 -1.31 23.97 -7.52
C GLU A 180 0.01 23.77 -8.30
N ALA A 181 1.14 24.12 -7.71
CA ALA A 181 2.44 23.89 -8.31
C ALA A 181 2.73 22.39 -8.47
N THR A 182 2.38 21.60 -7.46
CA THR A 182 2.55 20.14 -7.50
C THR A 182 1.65 19.48 -8.54
N ALA A 183 0.37 19.87 -8.62
CA ALA A 183 -0.55 19.40 -9.65
C ALA A 183 -0.15 19.81 -11.06
N THR A 184 0.52 20.96 -11.19
CA THR A 184 1.08 21.44 -12.46
C THR A 184 2.27 20.59 -12.91
N LEU A 185 3.11 20.14 -11.97
CA LEU A 185 4.26 19.26 -12.24
C LEU A 185 3.86 17.83 -12.54
N PHE A 186 2.90 17.30 -11.76
CA PHE A 186 2.42 15.93 -11.84
C PHE A 186 0.91 15.96 -12.00
N ASP A 187 0.44 15.91 -13.23
CA ASP A 187 -1.00 16.05 -13.49
C ASP A 187 -1.80 14.77 -13.21
N GLY A 188 -1.11 13.67 -12.89
CA GLY A 188 -1.71 12.47 -12.33
C GLY A 188 -1.70 11.23 -13.23
N ASP A 189 -1.00 11.25 -14.36
CA ASP A 189 -0.73 10.03 -15.13
C ASP A 189 0.67 9.51 -14.83
N ILE A 190 0.75 8.27 -14.37
CA ILE A 190 2.01 7.56 -14.11
C ILE A 190 1.91 6.19 -14.77
N SER A 191 2.93 5.82 -15.53
CA SER A 191 3.08 4.46 -16.05
C SER A 191 4.49 3.96 -15.75
N MET A 192 4.58 2.75 -15.26
CA MET A 192 5.83 2.08 -14.91
C MET A 192 5.91 0.74 -15.63
N PHE A 193 7.05 0.45 -16.21
CA PHE A 193 7.32 -0.77 -16.97
C PHE A 193 8.55 -1.45 -16.41
N LEU A 194 8.41 -2.70 -15.98
CA LEU A 194 9.51 -3.56 -15.59
C LEU A 194 10.00 -4.30 -16.83
N HIS A 195 11.24 -4.07 -17.24
CA HIS A 195 11.83 -4.67 -18.43
C HIS A 195 12.57 -5.97 -18.15
N ALA A 196 13.36 -5.98 -17.07
CA ALA A 196 14.20 -7.10 -16.71
C ALA A 196 14.52 -7.11 -15.22
N MET A 197 15.04 -8.24 -14.76
CA MET A 197 15.74 -8.39 -13.50
C MET A 197 17.20 -8.68 -13.83
N GLU A 198 18.12 -7.80 -13.42
CA GLU A 198 19.54 -7.91 -13.69
C GLU A 198 20.28 -8.35 -12.43
N SER A 199 21.13 -9.37 -12.56
CA SER A 199 22.01 -9.78 -11.47
C SER A 199 23.34 -9.03 -11.56
N TYR A 200 23.82 -8.56 -10.42
CA TYR A 200 25.12 -7.88 -10.31
C TYR A 200 25.83 -8.30 -9.05
N GLU A 201 27.15 -8.24 -9.09
CA GLU A 201 27.97 -8.50 -7.92
C GLU A 201 28.08 -7.24 -7.05
N SER A 202 27.91 -7.44 -5.75
CA SER A 202 28.04 -6.39 -4.75
C SER A 202 29.04 -6.82 -3.69
N THR A 203 30.14 -6.10 -3.60
CA THR A 203 31.20 -6.35 -2.63
C THR A 203 31.03 -5.41 -1.43
N PHE A 204 31.19 -5.95 -0.24
CA PHE A 204 31.11 -5.19 1.02
C PHE A 204 32.01 -5.80 2.07
N MET A 205 32.50 -4.97 3.00
CA MET A 205 33.28 -5.42 4.15
C MET A 205 32.33 -6.03 5.20
N SER A 206 32.57 -7.29 5.51
CA SER A 206 31.84 -8.02 6.56
C SER A 206 32.75 -8.17 7.77
N ARG A 207 32.26 -7.85 8.95
CA ARG A 207 32.94 -8.11 10.20
C ARG A 207 32.69 -9.53 10.65
N THR A 208 33.76 -10.27 10.93
CA THR A 208 33.71 -11.60 11.47
C THR A 208 34.72 -11.71 12.61
N TYR A 209 34.74 -12.82 13.35
CA TYR A 209 35.71 -13.09 14.38
C TYR A 209 36.64 -14.19 13.90
N ASP A 210 37.95 -14.03 14.14
CA ASP A 210 38.95 -15.07 13.89
C ASP A 210 38.92 -16.15 14.97
N GLU A 211 39.83 -17.11 14.87
CA GLU A 211 40.00 -18.21 15.82
C GLU A 211 40.36 -17.75 17.26
N ASN A 212 40.85 -16.51 17.39
CA ASN A 212 41.22 -15.90 18.67
C ASN A 212 40.11 -14.97 19.23
N TYR A 213 38.94 -14.92 18.57
CA TYR A 213 37.82 -14.00 18.86
C TYR A 213 38.20 -12.52 18.65
N GLU A 214 39.15 -12.22 17.80
CA GLU A 214 39.46 -10.87 17.38
C GLU A 214 38.61 -10.48 16.17
N GLU A 215 38.08 -9.24 16.17
CA GLU A 215 37.25 -8.73 15.07
C GLU A 215 38.13 -8.50 13.84
N VAL A 216 37.82 -9.19 12.74
CA VAL A 216 38.49 -9.05 11.45
C VAL A 216 37.51 -8.63 10.39
N GLU A 217 37.95 -7.77 9.46
CA GLU A 217 37.17 -7.37 8.32
C GLU A 217 37.54 -8.24 7.12
N GLU A 218 36.50 -8.87 6.53
CA GLU A 218 36.65 -9.73 5.36
C GLU A 218 35.80 -9.14 4.22
N GLU A 219 36.39 -9.05 3.05
CA GLU A 219 35.66 -8.64 1.85
C GLU A 219 34.80 -9.79 1.35
N LYS A 220 33.47 -9.57 1.29
CA LYS A 220 32.51 -10.56 0.78
C LYS A 220 31.82 -10.04 -0.46
N THR A 221 31.77 -10.86 -1.49
CA THR A 221 31.05 -10.61 -2.71
C THR A 221 29.78 -11.47 -2.73
N ILE A 222 28.63 -10.83 -2.92
CA ILE A 222 27.34 -11.51 -3.07
C ILE A 222 26.69 -11.08 -4.37
N THR A 223 25.96 -11.99 -4.98
CA THR A 223 25.12 -11.69 -6.15
C THR A 223 23.81 -11.08 -5.66
N LYS A 224 23.52 -9.86 -6.10
CA LYS A 224 22.25 -9.17 -5.86
C LYS A 224 21.48 -9.06 -7.16
N THR A 225 20.16 -8.89 -7.06
CA THR A 225 19.30 -8.66 -8.21
C THR A 225 18.65 -7.29 -8.09
N ARG A 226 18.62 -6.55 -9.20
CA ARG A 226 17.94 -5.26 -9.29
C ARG A 226 16.95 -5.24 -10.45
N PRO A 227 15.80 -4.56 -10.31
CA PRO A 227 14.88 -4.34 -11.41
C PRO A 227 15.40 -3.28 -12.38
N ILE A 228 15.19 -3.51 -13.67
CA ILE A 228 15.35 -2.49 -14.71
C ILE A 228 13.96 -2.02 -15.08
N PHE A 229 13.66 -0.75 -14.86
CA PHE A 229 12.35 -0.20 -15.12
C PHE A 229 12.41 1.18 -15.79
N THR A 230 11.34 1.51 -16.50
CA THR A 230 11.06 2.84 -17.01
C THR A 230 9.83 3.39 -16.32
N MET A 231 9.88 4.65 -15.89
CA MET A 231 8.73 5.38 -15.37
C MET A 231 8.44 6.59 -16.26
N ILE A 232 7.18 6.74 -16.61
CA ILE A 232 6.65 7.84 -17.43
C ILE A 232 5.64 8.58 -16.56
N MET A 233 5.80 9.89 -16.45
CA MET A 233 4.88 10.78 -15.76
C MET A 233 4.49 11.93 -16.70
N THR A 234 3.28 12.41 -16.56
CA THR A 234 2.80 13.55 -17.32
C THR A 234 2.84 14.84 -16.50
N SER A 235 3.06 15.95 -17.18
CA SER A 235 3.06 17.29 -16.61
C SER A 235 2.31 18.24 -17.53
N THR A 236 1.56 19.16 -16.96
CA THR A 236 0.93 20.27 -17.72
C THR A 236 1.89 21.43 -17.96
N HIS A 237 3.05 21.42 -17.30
CA HIS A 237 4.05 22.48 -17.41
C HIS A 237 5.44 21.97 -17.82
N PRO A 238 5.66 21.63 -19.12
CA PRO A 238 6.88 20.98 -19.58
C PRO A 238 8.18 21.71 -19.18
N LYS A 239 8.20 23.04 -19.26
CA LYS A 239 9.38 23.86 -18.90
C LYS A 239 9.80 23.69 -17.44
N MET A 240 8.86 23.40 -16.54
CA MET A 240 9.14 23.18 -15.13
C MET A 240 9.72 21.79 -14.90
N GLY A 241 9.18 20.78 -15.60
CA GLY A 241 9.76 19.44 -15.68
C GLY A 241 11.20 19.47 -16.14
N ASP A 242 11.49 20.17 -17.24
CA ASP A 242 12.85 20.35 -17.76
C ASP A 242 13.81 20.97 -16.73
N LYS A 243 13.36 21.97 -15.97
CA LYS A 243 14.19 22.57 -14.91
C LYS A 243 14.53 21.58 -13.80
N LEU A 244 13.57 20.75 -13.37
CA LEU A 244 13.80 19.72 -12.36
C LEU A 244 14.74 18.64 -12.85
N LEU A 245 14.56 18.16 -14.07
CA LEU A 245 15.46 17.19 -14.71
C LEU A 245 16.89 17.74 -14.78
N ASN A 246 17.04 18.99 -15.24
CA ASN A 246 18.36 19.65 -15.29
C ASN A 246 18.98 19.83 -13.89
N LEU A 247 18.16 20.06 -12.85
CA LEU A 247 18.65 20.12 -11.48
C LEU A 247 19.13 18.75 -11.01
N GLY A 248 18.40 17.69 -11.32
CA GLY A 248 18.80 16.31 -11.02
C GLY A 248 20.13 15.92 -11.68
N VAL A 249 20.31 16.31 -12.94
CA VAL A 249 21.59 16.11 -13.65
C VAL A 249 22.73 16.89 -13.00
N ARG A 250 22.51 18.17 -12.67
CA ARG A 250 23.52 19.00 -11.98
C ARG A 250 23.93 18.45 -10.60
N LYS A 251 23.02 17.77 -9.93
CA LYS A 251 23.27 17.12 -8.64
C LYS A 251 23.82 15.70 -8.77
N ASN A 252 24.11 15.23 -9.98
CA ASN A 252 24.55 13.85 -10.27
C ASN A 252 23.55 12.79 -9.79
N MET A 253 22.30 13.14 -9.61
CA MET A 253 21.20 12.21 -9.28
C MET A 253 20.65 11.54 -10.54
N LEU A 254 20.80 12.17 -11.70
CA LEU A 254 20.35 11.70 -13.00
C LEU A 254 21.50 11.83 -14.01
N GLN A 255 21.56 10.89 -14.95
CA GLN A 255 22.42 10.99 -16.14
C GLN A 255 21.56 11.41 -17.31
N LYS A 256 22.06 12.35 -18.11
CA LYS A 256 21.42 12.71 -19.35
C LYS A 256 21.72 11.61 -20.36
N GLY A 257 20.68 10.91 -20.82
CA GLY A 257 20.80 10.00 -21.96
C GLY A 257 21.06 10.78 -23.25
N ASP A 258 21.69 10.12 -24.20
CA ASP A 258 21.91 10.64 -25.55
C ASP A 258 20.60 10.75 -26.34
#